data_e0c781f70f8cb66bf88a42ec346393bf
#
_entry.id   e0c781f70f8cb66bf88a42ec346393bf
#
_cell.length_a   1.000
_cell.length_b   1.000
_cell.length_c   1.000
_cell.angle_alpha   90.00
_cell.angle_beta   90.00
_cell.angle_gamma   90.00
#
_symmetry.space_group_name_H-M   'P 1'
#
loop_
_entity.id
_entity.type
_entity.pdbx_description
1 polymer ?
#
loop_
_entity_poly.entity_id
_entity_poly.type
_entity_poly.pdbx_seq_one_letter_code
_entity_poly.pdbx_strand_id
1 'polypeptide(L)'
;MLEISQVSKTFFPNTVNERRALQGIDLHLAEGDFVTVIGSNGAGKSTILNTIAGKLLPDTGTVAVGGKDVTRMPDHRRAASIGRVFQDLTAGTAPNLTIEENMALAWRRGHARGLSRGVSRARRAMFRDELTKLELGLENRLTAKVGLLSGGQRQALSLLMATFSGPKILLLDEHTAALDPSRAELVTRLTRQVVAEHRLTTLMVTHNMSQALEVGNRLIMMHDGRIILELDEQEKAGRTPADLLAEFGKIKGAVVDDKTMLS
;
A
#
# COMPACT_ATOMS: atom_id res chain seq x y z
N MET A 1 5.43 -4.59 14.24
CA MET A 1 4.33 -5.20 13.46
C MET A 1 4.78 -5.75 12.11
N LEU A 2 5.45 -4.99 11.27
CA LEU A 2 6.16 -5.44 10.06
C LEU A 2 7.66 -5.36 10.29
N GLU A 3 8.40 -6.40 9.90
CA GLU A 3 9.85 -6.44 9.97
C GLU A 3 10.41 -6.98 8.66
N ILE A 4 11.32 -6.24 8.06
CA ILE A 4 12.03 -6.56 6.83
C ILE A 4 13.51 -6.50 7.18
N SER A 5 14.23 -7.60 6.98
CA SER A 5 15.64 -7.71 7.37
C SER A 5 16.47 -8.15 6.17
N GLN A 6 17.42 -7.28 5.75
CA GLN A 6 18.40 -7.50 4.68
C GLN A 6 17.80 -8.02 3.37
N VAL A 7 16.60 -7.50 3.01
CA VAL A 7 15.87 -7.94 1.83
C VAL A 7 16.51 -7.39 0.56
N SER A 8 16.89 -8.30 -0.34
CA SER A 8 17.39 -7.96 -1.67
C SER A 8 16.57 -8.65 -2.77
N LYS A 9 16.46 -7.97 -3.93
CA LYS A 9 15.78 -8.49 -5.11
C LYS A 9 16.42 -7.99 -6.39
N THR A 10 16.86 -8.92 -7.22
CA THR A 10 17.42 -8.65 -8.55
C THR A 10 16.50 -9.23 -9.61
N PHE A 11 16.17 -8.45 -10.61
CA PHE A 11 15.47 -8.91 -11.81
C PHE A 11 16.48 -9.20 -12.91
N PHE A 12 16.25 -10.26 -13.69
CA PHE A 12 17.06 -10.69 -14.82
C PHE A 12 18.57 -10.80 -14.49
N PRO A 13 18.94 -11.54 -13.40
CA PRO A 13 20.33 -11.66 -12.99
C PRO A 13 21.20 -12.24 -14.10
N ASN A 14 22.44 -11.77 -14.18
CA ASN A 14 23.44 -12.19 -15.19
C ASN A 14 23.03 -11.91 -16.64
N THR A 15 22.15 -10.96 -16.90
CA THR A 15 21.79 -10.49 -18.24
C THR A 15 22.09 -9.01 -18.42
N VAL A 16 22.09 -8.53 -19.66
CA VAL A 16 22.23 -7.09 -19.97
C VAL A 16 21.12 -6.21 -19.39
N ASN A 17 20.01 -6.82 -18.98
CA ASN A 17 18.88 -6.17 -18.35
C ASN A 17 18.85 -6.37 -16.83
N GLU A 18 19.97 -6.79 -16.22
CA GLU A 18 20.03 -6.96 -14.77
C GLU A 18 19.67 -5.66 -14.05
N ARG A 19 18.75 -5.79 -13.08
CA ARG A 19 18.32 -4.67 -12.26
C ARG A 19 18.19 -5.10 -10.82
N ARG A 20 19.01 -4.50 -9.96
CA ARG A 20 18.95 -4.66 -8.51
C ARG A 20 17.87 -3.74 -7.95
N ALA A 21 16.67 -4.27 -7.78
CA ALA A 21 15.51 -3.47 -7.37
C ALA A 21 15.40 -3.26 -5.86
N LEU A 22 15.96 -4.16 -5.05
CA LEU A 22 16.13 -3.98 -3.60
C LEU A 22 17.55 -4.45 -3.22
N GLN A 23 18.22 -3.70 -2.36
CA GLN A 23 19.62 -3.89 -2.02
C GLN A 23 19.83 -3.86 -0.49
N GLY A 24 19.52 -4.98 0.20
CA GLY A 24 19.70 -5.09 1.63
C GLY A 24 18.79 -4.15 2.42
N ILE A 25 17.50 -4.16 2.12
CA ILE A 25 16.51 -3.31 2.81
C ILE A 25 16.28 -3.82 4.22
N ASP A 26 16.45 -2.94 5.19
CA ASP A 26 15.99 -3.07 6.56
C ASP A 26 14.85 -2.07 6.77
N LEU A 27 13.70 -2.54 7.28
CA LEU A 27 12.57 -1.67 7.60
C LEU A 27 11.75 -2.28 8.72
N HIS A 28 11.50 -1.50 9.77
CA HIS A 28 10.64 -1.88 10.87
C HIS A 28 9.46 -0.92 10.99
N LEU A 29 8.24 -1.46 11.05
CA LEU A 29 7.02 -0.73 11.41
C LEU A 29 6.49 -1.27 12.74
N ALA A 30 6.36 -0.39 13.71
CA ALA A 30 5.65 -0.68 14.97
C ALA A 30 4.14 -0.83 14.70
N GLU A 31 3.39 -1.31 15.68
CA GLU A 31 1.93 -1.37 15.59
C GLU A 31 1.36 0.05 15.57
N GLY A 32 0.50 0.32 14.59
CA GLY A 32 -0.10 1.65 14.40
C GLY A 32 0.75 2.65 13.62
N ASP A 33 1.99 2.31 13.23
CA ASP A 33 2.77 3.17 12.35
C ASP A 33 2.07 3.38 11.01
N PHE A 34 2.04 4.63 10.57
CA PHE A 34 1.64 4.99 9.22
C PHE A 34 2.84 5.62 8.51
N VAL A 35 3.54 4.80 7.73
CA VAL A 35 4.77 5.18 7.02
C VAL A 35 4.47 5.51 5.58
N THR A 36 4.89 6.70 5.14
CA THR A 36 4.85 7.09 3.72
C THR A 36 6.19 6.81 3.05
N VAL A 37 6.13 6.32 1.81
CA VAL A 37 7.31 5.95 1.00
C VAL A 37 7.32 6.81 -0.25
N ILE A 38 8.37 7.60 -0.42
CA ILE A 38 8.62 8.38 -1.62
C ILE A 38 9.91 7.91 -2.31
N GLY A 39 10.14 8.35 -3.52
CA GLY A 39 11.36 8.04 -4.27
C GLY A 39 11.15 8.11 -5.78
N SER A 40 12.24 8.11 -6.54
CA SER A 40 12.21 8.16 -8.01
C SER A 40 11.51 6.94 -8.63
N ASN A 41 11.16 7.07 -9.90
CA ASN A 41 10.73 5.91 -10.68
C ASN A 41 11.87 4.89 -10.71
N GLY A 42 11.52 3.65 -10.38
CA GLY A 42 12.52 2.61 -10.33
C GLY A 42 13.28 2.47 -9.02
N ALA A 43 13.02 3.29 -8.01
CA ALA A 43 13.66 3.22 -6.69
C ALA A 43 13.38 1.93 -5.90
N GLY A 44 12.47 1.05 -6.36
CA GLY A 44 12.14 -0.19 -5.66
C GLY A 44 10.81 -0.15 -4.87
N LYS A 45 10.08 0.97 -4.87
CA LYS A 45 8.85 1.17 -4.07
C LYS A 45 7.80 0.08 -4.29
N SER A 46 7.39 -0.16 -5.53
CA SER A 46 6.42 -1.24 -5.83
C SER A 46 7.02 -2.63 -5.63
N THR A 47 8.35 -2.78 -5.76
CA THR A 47 9.03 -4.05 -5.50
C THR A 47 8.96 -4.42 -4.02
N ILE A 48 9.20 -3.47 -3.10
CA ILE A 48 9.08 -3.71 -1.66
C ILE A 48 7.64 -4.06 -1.28
N LEU A 49 6.61 -3.34 -1.80
CA LEU A 49 5.21 -3.67 -1.57
C LEU A 49 4.86 -5.07 -2.07
N ASN A 50 5.33 -5.44 -3.27
CA ASN A 50 5.11 -6.77 -3.85
C ASN A 50 5.82 -7.87 -3.05
N THR A 51 6.98 -7.58 -2.48
CA THR A 51 7.71 -8.52 -1.62
C THR A 51 6.99 -8.72 -0.28
N ILE A 52 6.50 -7.66 0.36
CA ILE A 52 5.69 -7.75 1.58
C ILE A 52 4.40 -8.53 1.29
N ALA A 53 3.70 -8.22 0.21
CA ALA A 53 2.46 -8.89 -0.19
C ALA A 53 2.64 -10.36 -0.61
N GLY A 54 3.88 -10.81 -0.88
CA GLY A 54 4.18 -12.17 -1.32
C GLY A 54 3.97 -12.44 -2.81
N LYS A 55 3.78 -11.39 -3.62
CA LYS A 55 3.79 -11.49 -5.08
C LYS A 55 5.19 -11.73 -5.65
N LEU A 56 6.21 -11.23 -4.95
CA LEU A 56 7.62 -11.44 -5.26
C LEU A 56 8.30 -12.09 -4.07
N LEU A 57 9.11 -13.10 -4.32
CA LEU A 57 10.00 -13.66 -3.32
C LEU A 57 11.30 -12.86 -3.32
N PRO A 58 11.84 -12.47 -2.16
CA PRO A 58 13.17 -11.90 -2.08
C PRO A 58 14.23 -12.94 -2.47
N ASP A 59 15.37 -12.48 -2.95
CA ASP A 59 16.51 -13.35 -3.23
C ASP A 59 17.27 -13.66 -1.94
N THR A 60 17.39 -12.66 -1.05
CA THR A 60 17.95 -12.78 0.31
C THR A 60 17.11 -12.01 1.31
N GLY A 61 17.33 -12.27 2.59
CA GLY A 61 16.65 -11.60 3.68
C GLY A 61 15.31 -12.21 4.04
N THR A 62 14.61 -11.59 4.99
CA THR A 62 13.36 -12.09 5.55
C THR A 62 12.29 -11.01 5.68
N VAL A 63 11.04 -11.43 5.65
CA VAL A 63 9.86 -10.60 5.90
C VAL A 63 9.02 -11.25 6.99
N ALA A 64 8.76 -10.53 8.09
CA ALA A 64 7.89 -10.99 9.15
C ALA A 64 6.70 -10.02 9.36
N VAL A 65 5.52 -10.58 9.62
CA VAL A 65 4.28 -9.84 9.90
C VAL A 65 3.67 -10.34 11.20
N GLY A 66 3.52 -9.44 12.17
CA GLY A 66 3.00 -9.78 13.49
C GLY A 66 3.84 -10.85 14.19
N GLY A 67 5.17 -10.79 14.08
CA GLY A 67 6.13 -11.74 14.63
C GLY A 67 6.24 -13.08 13.90
N LYS A 68 5.49 -13.27 12.79
CA LYS A 68 5.53 -14.50 12.02
C LYS A 68 6.33 -14.29 10.73
N ASP A 69 7.32 -15.14 10.48
CA ASP A 69 7.99 -15.18 9.17
C ASP A 69 7.01 -15.57 8.07
N VAL A 70 6.90 -14.69 7.09
CA VAL A 70 6.04 -14.88 5.91
C VAL A 70 6.85 -14.93 4.62
N THR A 71 8.18 -14.91 4.67
CA THR A 71 9.10 -14.76 3.53
C THR A 71 8.77 -15.71 2.37
N ARG A 72 8.47 -16.96 2.66
CA ARG A 72 8.13 -17.98 1.65
C ARG A 72 6.63 -18.30 1.59
N MET A 73 5.81 -17.56 2.36
CA MET A 73 4.37 -17.76 2.36
C MET A 73 3.77 -17.17 1.08
N PRO A 74 2.94 -17.92 0.33
CA PRO A 74 2.32 -17.41 -0.89
C PRO A 74 1.32 -16.29 -0.60
N ASP A 75 1.11 -15.41 -1.57
CA ASP A 75 0.30 -14.18 -1.47
C ASP A 75 -1.13 -14.41 -0.95
N HIS A 76 -1.80 -15.47 -1.45
CA HIS A 76 -3.17 -15.78 -1.03
C HIS A 76 -3.30 -16.14 0.47
N ARG A 77 -2.23 -16.66 1.09
CA ARG A 77 -2.19 -16.90 2.54
C ARG A 77 -1.85 -15.62 3.31
N ARG A 78 -0.95 -14.78 2.76
CA ARG A 78 -0.64 -13.46 3.36
C ARG A 78 -1.84 -12.53 3.31
N ALA A 79 -2.71 -12.64 2.32
CA ALA A 79 -3.92 -11.84 2.18
C ALA A 79 -4.88 -11.90 3.39
N ALA A 80 -4.74 -12.89 4.27
CA ALA A 80 -5.46 -12.93 5.55
C ALA A 80 -4.97 -11.86 6.56
N SER A 81 -3.70 -11.44 6.46
CA SER A 81 -3.04 -10.51 7.38
C SER A 81 -2.63 -9.20 6.72
N ILE A 82 -2.66 -9.13 5.39
CA ILE A 82 -2.20 -7.98 4.62
C ILE A 82 -3.33 -7.52 3.70
N GLY A 83 -3.85 -6.32 3.96
CA GLY A 83 -4.72 -5.59 3.04
C GLY A 83 -3.90 -4.86 1.99
N ARG A 84 -4.41 -4.74 0.77
CA ARG A 84 -3.73 -3.98 -0.29
C ARG A 84 -4.73 -3.20 -1.13
N VAL A 85 -4.39 -1.93 -1.38
CA VAL A 85 -5.05 -1.06 -2.37
C VAL A 85 -4.04 -0.79 -3.49
N PHE A 86 -4.48 -0.93 -4.72
CA PHE A 86 -3.62 -0.85 -5.90
C PHE A 86 -3.74 0.53 -6.57
N GLN A 87 -2.73 0.90 -7.33
CA GLN A 87 -2.74 2.07 -8.20
C GLN A 87 -3.78 1.91 -9.33
N ASP A 88 -3.84 0.71 -9.93
CA ASP A 88 -4.86 0.37 -10.92
C ASP A 88 -6.20 0.14 -10.23
N LEU A 89 -7.18 1.00 -10.56
CA LEU A 89 -8.54 0.96 -10.01
C LEU A 89 -9.27 -0.36 -10.29
N THR A 90 -8.81 -1.14 -11.28
CA THR A 90 -9.43 -2.43 -11.63
C THR A 90 -8.82 -3.61 -10.87
N ALA A 91 -7.59 -3.48 -10.40
CA ALA A 91 -6.84 -4.59 -9.79
C ALA A 91 -7.39 -5.03 -8.42
N GLY A 92 -8.06 -4.14 -7.69
CA GLY A 92 -8.62 -4.42 -6.35
C GLY A 92 -10.06 -4.91 -6.35
N THR A 93 -10.75 -4.89 -7.51
CA THR A 93 -12.19 -5.15 -7.62
C THR A 93 -12.51 -6.06 -8.80
N ALA A 94 -13.68 -6.72 -8.76
CA ALA A 94 -14.25 -7.46 -9.89
C ALA A 94 -15.33 -6.58 -10.55
N PRO A 95 -15.04 -5.89 -11.68
CA PRO A 95 -15.92 -4.86 -12.24
C PRO A 95 -17.28 -5.41 -12.74
N ASN A 96 -17.33 -6.68 -13.11
CA ASN A 96 -18.55 -7.34 -13.58
C ASN A 96 -19.47 -7.82 -12.44
N LEU A 97 -18.96 -7.88 -11.21
CA LEU A 97 -19.72 -8.22 -10.02
C LEU A 97 -20.32 -6.98 -9.38
N THR A 98 -21.39 -7.17 -8.62
CA THR A 98 -22.03 -6.12 -7.84
C THR A 98 -21.17 -5.67 -6.66
N ILE A 99 -21.52 -4.54 -6.03
CA ILE A 99 -20.85 -4.04 -4.82
C ILE A 99 -20.94 -5.08 -3.72
N GLU A 100 -22.13 -5.65 -3.45
CA GLU A 100 -22.30 -6.65 -2.39
C GLU A 100 -21.54 -7.96 -2.66
N GLU A 101 -21.38 -8.36 -3.92
CA GLU A 101 -20.58 -9.54 -4.28
C GLU A 101 -19.08 -9.28 -4.08
N ASN A 102 -18.58 -8.11 -4.46
CA ASN A 102 -17.20 -7.70 -4.19
C ASN A 102 -16.91 -7.66 -2.69
N MET A 103 -17.79 -7.05 -1.90
CA MET A 103 -17.67 -7.01 -0.44
C MET A 103 -17.73 -8.41 0.19
N ALA A 104 -18.57 -9.31 -0.34
CA ALA A 104 -18.65 -10.70 0.13
C ALA A 104 -17.36 -11.47 -0.14
N LEU A 105 -16.68 -11.23 -1.27
CA LEU A 105 -15.36 -11.79 -1.56
C LEU A 105 -14.29 -11.25 -0.60
N ALA A 106 -14.31 -9.95 -0.33
CA ALA A 106 -13.38 -9.33 0.61
C ALA A 106 -13.58 -9.84 2.04
N TRP A 107 -14.84 -9.93 2.50
CA TRP A 107 -15.18 -10.42 3.82
C TRP A 107 -14.73 -11.88 4.05
N ARG A 108 -14.73 -12.69 3.00
CA ARG A 108 -14.27 -14.09 3.07
C ARG A 108 -12.75 -14.26 3.08
N ARG A 109 -12.01 -13.19 2.96
CA ARG A 109 -10.55 -13.23 2.98
C ARG A 109 -10.08 -13.75 4.34
N GLY A 110 -9.25 -14.80 4.34
CA GLY A 110 -8.78 -15.43 5.57
C GLY A 110 -9.74 -16.38 6.28
N HIS A 111 -10.99 -16.52 5.80
CA HIS A 111 -11.96 -17.44 6.37
C HIS A 111 -12.06 -18.75 5.56
N ALA A 112 -12.41 -19.85 6.26
CA ALA A 112 -12.66 -21.14 5.62
C ALA A 112 -13.75 -21.03 4.55
N ARG A 113 -13.54 -21.65 3.40
CA ARG A 113 -14.50 -21.68 2.28
C ARG A 113 -15.48 -22.81 2.50
N GLY A 114 -16.77 -22.48 2.71
CA GLY A 114 -17.86 -23.44 2.78
C GLY A 114 -18.93 -23.15 1.71
N LEU A 115 -19.92 -24.04 1.60
CA LEU A 115 -21.05 -23.93 0.65
C LEU A 115 -22.15 -22.95 1.10
N SER A 116 -21.82 -21.96 1.95
CA SER A 116 -22.80 -20.95 2.38
C SER A 116 -22.97 -19.85 1.34
N ARG A 117 -24.18 -19.26 1.26
CA ARG A 117 -24.46 -18.10 0.40
C ARG A 117 -23.49 -16.95 0.71
N GLY A 118 -22.84 -16.40 -0.31
CA GLY A 118 -21.91 -15.28 -0.18
C GLY A 118 -22.57 -14.04 0.42
N VAL A 119 -23.78 -13.69 -0.06
CA VAL A 119 -24.58 -12.57 0.43
C VAL A 119 -25.84 -13.13 1.12
N SER A 120 -25.95 -12.94 2.43
CA SER A 120 -27.15 -13.17 3.22
C SER A 120 -27.80 -11.83 3.60
N ARG A 121 -29.05 -11.85 4.10
CA ARG A 121 -29.74 -10.63 4.55
C ARG A 121 -28.94 -9.89 5.64
N ALA A 122 -28.39 -10.62 6.59
CA ALA A 122 -27.57 -10.05 7.67
C ALA A 122 -26.26 -9.43 7.13
N ARG A 123 -25.57 -10.11 6.19
CA ARG A 123 -24.36 -9.55 5.56
C ARG A 123 -24.67 -8.32 4.72
N ARG A 124 -25.80 -8.31 4.01
CA ARG A 124 -26.21 -7.13 3.25
C ARG A 124 -26.45 -5.91 4.14
N ALA A 125 -27.04 -6.09 5.33
CA ALA A 125 -27.18 -5.02 6.31
C ALA A 125 -25.81 -4.52 6.78
N MET A 126 -24.92 -5.42 7.20
CA MET A 126 -23.54 -5.06 7.58
C MET A 126 -22.78 -4.34 6.46
N PHE A 127 -22.88 -4.80 5.20
CA PHE A 127 -22.24 -4.13 4.07
C PHE A 127 -22.79 -2.72 3.85
N ARG A 128 -24.10 -2.53 4.05
CA ARG A 128 -24.72 -1.19 3.96
C ARG A 128 -24.18 -0.27 5.03
N ASP A 129 -24.08 -0.74 6.28
CA ASP A 129 -23.57 0.05 7.40
C ASP A 129 -22.11 0.49 7.16
N GLU A 130 -21.27 -0.42 6.65
CA GLU A 130 -19.88 -0.10 6.31
C GLU A 130 -19.77 0.89 5.15
N LEU A 131 -20.60 0.74 4.11
CA LEU A 131 -20.61 1.66 2.97
C LEU A 131 -21.10 3.06 3.33
N THR A 132 -22.00 3.18 4.32
CA THR A 132 -22.49 4.47 4.82
C THR A 132 -21.34 5.33 5.36
N LYS A 133 -20.32 4.71 5.97
CA LYS A 133 -19.13 5.42 6.48
C LYS A 133 -18.32 6.13 5.38
N LEU A 134 -18.45 5.71 4.12
CA LEU A 134 -17.77 6.33 3.00
C LEU A 134 -18.45 7.64 2.54
N GLU A 135 -19.71 7.89 2.90
CA GLU A 135 -20.49 9.09 2.52
C GLU A 135 -20.58 9.29 0.99
N LEU A 136 -20.62 8.18 0.21
CA LEU A 136 -20.61 8.18 -1.25
C LEU A 136 -21.92 7.68 -1.88
N GLY A 137 -22.95 7.41 -1.07
CA GLY A 137 -24.24 6.89 -1.51
C GLY A 137 -24.19 5.43 -2.01
N LEU A 138 -23.09 4.71 -1.76
CA LEU A 138 -22.90 3.33 -2.21
C LEU A 138 -23.78 2.34 -1.43
N GLU A 139 -24.16 2.66 -0.21
CA GLU A 139 -25.08 1.90 0.65
C GLU A 139 -26.46 1.69 0.01
N ASN A 140 -26.85 2.59 -0.91
CA ASN A 140 -28.11 2.52 -1.67
C ASN A 140 -27.97 1.78 -3.01
N ARG A 141 -26.75 1.36 -3.37
CA ARG A 141 -26.41 0.80 -4.69
C ARG A 141 -25.76 -0.58 -4.62
N LEU A 142 -26.04 -1.37 -3.59
CA LEU A 142 -25.41 -2.69 -3.34
C LEU A 142 -25.46 -3.64 -4.53
N THR A 143 -26.54 -3.60 -5.33
CA THR A 143 -26.73 -4.45 -6.52
C THR A 143 -26.17 -3.84 -7.81
N ALA A 144 -25.62 -2.62 -7.77
CA ALA A 144 -24.97 -2.03 -8.94
C ALA A 144 -23.62 -2.71 -9.20
N LYS A 145 -23.26 -2.89 -10.46
CA LYS A 145 -21.94 -3.41 -10.85
C LYS A 145 -20.86 -2.40 -10.53
N VAL A 146 -19.74 -2.89 -9.98
CA VAL A 146 -18.59 -2.06 -9.60
C VAL A 146 -17.99 -1.34 -10.82
N GLY A 147 -18.07 -1.93 -12.01
CA GLY A 147 -17.64 -1.28 -13.26
C GLY A 147 -18.36 0.04 -13.59
N LEU A 148 -19.55 0.28 -13.02
CA LEU A 148 -20.32 1.52 -13.19
C LEU A 148 -19.98 2.62 -12.18
N LEU A 149 -19.08 2.37 -11.24
CA LEU A 149 -18.63 3.33 -10.25
C LEU A 149 -17.62 4.32 -10.84
N SER A 150 -17.64 5.56 -10.34
CA SER A 150 -16.56 6.51 -10.64
C SER A 150 -15.22 6.03 -10.06
N GLY A 151 -14.10 6.56 -10.57
CA GLY A 151 -12.77 6.22 -10.07
C GLY A 151 -12.65 6.36 -8.55
N GLY A 152 -13.08 7.51 -8.00
CA GLY A 152 -13.04 7.76 -6.56
C GLY A 152 -13.94 6.81 -5.75
N GLN A 153 -15.16 6.53 -6.23
CA GLN A 153 -16.07 5.56 -5.60
C GLN A 153 -15.46 4.15 -5.59
N ARG A 154 -14.85 3.74 -6.70
CA ARG A 154 -14.19 2.42 -6.80
C ARG A 154 -12.98 2.33 -5.89
N GLN A 155 -12.20 3.41 -5.78
CA GLN A 155 -11.03 3.44 -4.90
C GLN A 155 -11.43 3.41 -3.42
N ALA A 156 -12.45 4.17 -3.03
CA ALA A 156 -13.00 4.14 -1.67
C ALA A 156 -13.55 2.74 -1.33
N LEU A 157 -14.27 2.10 -2.26
CA LEU A 157 -14.72 0.72 -2.10
C LEU A 157 -13.54 -0.25 -1.96
N SER A 158 -12.49 -0.09 -2.77
CA SER A 158 -11.28 -0.92 -2.70
C SER A 158 -10.57 -0.78 -1.35
N LEU A 159 -10.48 0.45 -0.82
CA LEU A 159 -9.94 0.72 0.51
C LEU A 159 -10.76 0.01 1.60
N LEU A 160 -12.08 0.18 1.60
CA LEU A 160 -12.97 -0.51 2.54
C LEU A 160 -12.80 -2.02 2.45
N MET A 161 -12.77 -2.58 1.24
CA MET A 161 -12.57 -4.02 1.02
C MET A 161 -11.20 -4.50 1.51
N ALA A 162 -10.15 -3.68 1.40
CA ALA A 162 -8.81 -4.03 1.87
C ALA A 162 -8.73 -4.13 3.41
N THR A 163 -9.53 -3.34 4.11
CA THR A 163 -9.54 -3.28 5.58
C THR A 163 -10.60 -4.17 6.24
N PHE A 164 -11.56 -4.64 5.47
CA PHE A 164 -12.76 -5.35 5.95
C PHE A 164 -12.49 -6.66 6.70
N SER A 165 -11.37 -7.32 6.42
CA SER A 165 -10.96 -8.56 7.11
C SER A 165 -10.10 -8.32 8.35
N GLY A 166 -9.92 -7.07 8.80
CA GLY A 166 -9.06 -6.72 9.92
C GLY A 166 -7.59 -7.09 9.68
N PRO A 167 -6.96 -6.61 8.59
CA PRO A 167 -5.56 -6.96 8.31
C PRO A 167 -4.63 -6.36 9.37
N LYS A 168 -3.49 -7.00 9.59
CA LYS A 168 -2.41 -6.45 10.44
C LYS A 168 -1.66 -5.31 9.76
N ILE A 169 -1.51 -5.40 8.43
CA ILE A 169 -0.80 -4.43 7.60
C ILE A 169 -1.70 -3.99 6.45
N LEU A 170 -1.73 -2.70 6.18
CA LEU A 170 -2.35 -2.10 5.01
C LEU A 170 -1.25 -1.57 4.07
N LEU A 171 -1.25 -2.03 2.82
CA LEU A 171 -0.35 -1.58 1.77
C LEU A 171 -1.13 -0.71 0.79
N LEU A 172 -0.69 0.53 0.58
CA LEU A 172 -1.29 1.50 -0.33
C LEU A 172 -0.27 1.84 -1.43
N ASP A 173 -0.58 1.45 -2.67
CA ASP A 173 0.32 1.60 -3.82
C ASP A 173 -0.20 2.71 -4.72
N GLU A 174 0.30 3.95 -4.54
CA GLU A 174 -0.09 5.15 -5.32
C GLU A 174 -1.61 5.28 -5.56
N HIS A 175 -2.40 4.92 -4.56
CA HIS A 175 -3.83 4.67 -4.65
C HIS A 175 -4.69 5.90 -4.98
N THR A 176 -4.10 7.09 -5.04
CA THR A 176 -4.77 8.34 -5.43
C THR A 176 -4.26 8.90 -6.77
N ALA A 177 -3.22 8.30 -7.36
CA ALA A 177 -2.54 8.86 -8.53
C ALA A 177 -3.41 8.95 -9.81
N ALA A 178 -4.35 8.02 -9.96
CA ALA A 178 -5.23 7.96 -11.12
C ALA A 178 -6.53 8.78 -10.95
N LEU A 179 -6.65 9.57 -9.88
CA LEU A 179 -7.83 10.36 -9.55
C LEU A 179 -7.60 11.84 -9.84
N ASP A 180 -8.69 12.55 -10.15
CA ASP A 180 -8.67 14.01 -10.13
C ASP A 180 -8.43 14.56 -8.72
N PRO A 181 -7.94 15.81 -8.56
CA PRO A 181 -7.53 16.36 -7.27
C PRO A 181 -8.59 16.27 -6.17
N SER A 182 -9.84 16.59 -6.49
CA SER A 182 -10.95 16.57 -5.52
C SER A 182 -11.22 15.15 -5.00
N ARG A 183 -11.20 14.15 -5.90
CA ARG A 183 -11.39 12.74 -5.52
C ARG A 183 -10.17 12.17 -4.80
N ALA A 184 -8.96 12.60 -5.17
CA ALA A 184 -7.73 12.22 -4.48
C ALA A 184 -7.75 12.71 -3.03
N GLU A 185 -8.19 13.94 -2.78
CA GLU A 185 -8.35 14.50 -1.43
C GLU A 185 -9.39 13.73 -0.62
N LEU A 186 -10.56 13.44 -1.21
CA LEU A 186 -11.59 12.62 -0.57
C LEU A 186 -11.04 11.24 -0.16
N VAL A 187 -10.37 10.52 -1.08
CA VAL A 187 -9.81 9.20 -0.78
C VAL A 187 -8.70 9.28 0.26
N THR A 188 -7.87 10.33 0.25
CA THR A 188 -6.85 10.57 1.28
C THR A 188 -7.48 10.76 2.66
N ARG A 189 -8.55 11.57 2.75
CA ARG A 189 -9.32 11.76 3.99
C ARG A 189 -9.89 10.44 4.51
N LEU A 190 -10.56 9.67 3.64
CA LEU A 190 -11.11 8.35 3.98
C LEU A 190 -10.00 7.37 4.43
N THR A 191 -8.84 7.42 3.79
CA THR A 191 -7.69 6.60 4.18
C THR A 191 -7.25 6.92 5.62
N ARG A 192 -7.09 8.21 5.95
CA ARG A 192 -6.73 8.64 7.32
C ARG A 192 -7.77 8.18 8.34
N GLN A 193 -9.05 8.38 8.03
CA GLN A 193 -10.15 7.98 8.91
C GLN A 193 -10.13 6.48 9.20
N VAL A 194 -10.07 5.64 8.16
CA VAL A 194 -10.06 4.18 8.30
C VAL A 194 -8.82 3.68 9.04
N VAL A 195 -7.64 4.24 8.73
CA VAL A 195 -6.38 3.86 9.41
C VAL A 195 -6.46 4.21 10.89
N ALA A 196 -6.96 5.40 11.25
CA ALA A 196 -7.10 5.83 12.64
C ALA A 196 -8.15 5.01 13.41
N GLU A 197 -9.34 4.78 12.81
CA GLU A 197 -10.43 4.02 13.42
C GLU A 197 -10.00 2.59 13.77
N HIS A 198 -9.27 1.94 12.88
CA HIS A 198 -8.83 0.55 13.06
C HIS A 198 -7.40 0.40 13.56
N ARG A 199 -6.69 1.49 13.85
CA ARG A 199 -5.26 1.51 14.27
C ARG A 199 -4.38 0.66 13.37
N LEU A 200 -4.59 0.77 12.04
CA LEU A 200 -3.90 -0.06 11.07
C LEU A 200 -2.43 0.35 10.92
N THR A 201 -1.53 -0.62 10.99
CA THR A 201 -0.14 -0.39 10.56
C THR A 201 -0.11 -0.28 9.04
N THR A 202 0.33 0.86 8.51
CA THR A 202 0.16 1.20 7.10
C THR A 202 1.48 1.57 6.44
N LEU A 203 1.72 1.05 5.25
CA LEU A 203 2.81 1.46 4.37
C LEU A 203 2.21 2.00 3.07
N MET A 204 2.37 3.30 2.83
CA MET A 204 1.80 4.02 1.68
C MET A 204 2.89 4.52 0.74
N VAL A 205 2.90 4.03 -0.47
CA VAL A 205 3.72 4.59 -1.55
C VAL A 205 2.96 5.73 -2.22
N THR A 206 3.62 6.86 -2.39
CA THR A 206 3.11 8.01 -3.15
C THR A 206 4.24 8.75 -3.87
N HIS A 207 3.92 9.39 -4.98
CA HIS A 207 4.81 10.33 -5.66
C HIS A 207 4.51 11.79 -5.29
N ASN A 208 3.44 12.03 -4.53
CA ASN A 208 3.06 13.37 -4.06
C ASN A 208 3.76 13.67 -2.72
N MET A 209 4.78 14.54 -2.76
CA MET A 209 5.59 14.90 -1.59
C MET A 209 4.79 15.65 -0.52
N SER A 210 3.85 16.50 -0.91
CA SER A 210 2.95 17.19 0.03
C SER A 210 2.12 16.18 0.80
N GLN A 211 1.50 15.23 0.09
CA GLN A 211 0.74 14.16 0.71
C GLN A 211 1.62 13.30 1.64
N ALA A 212 2.87 12.98 1.22
CA ALA A 212 3.79 12.19 2.03
C ALA A 212 4.16 12.88 3.35
N LEU A 213 4.33 14.20 3.33
CA LEU A 213 4.58 14.99 4.54
C LEU A 213 3.35 15.11 5.44
N GLU A 214 2.18 15.23 4.83
CA GLU A 214 0.92 15.47 5.55
C GLU A 214 0.35 14.21 6.20
N VAL A 215 0.55 13.04 5.57
CA VAL A 215 -0.07 11.77 5.99
C VAL A 215 0.94 10.91 6.76
N GLY A 216 0.45 10.26 7.83
CA GLY A 216 1.26 9.32 8.63
C GLY A 216 2.26 9.99 9.56
N ASN A 217 2.86 9.19 10.43
CA ASN A 217 3.81 9.60 11.46
C ASN A 217 5.28 9.42 11.06
N ARG A 218 5.57 8.71 9.95
CA ARG A 218 6.94 8.51 9.45
C ARG A 218 6.99 8.63 7.93
N LEU A 219 8.15 9.03 7.41
CA LEU A 219 8.42 9.09 5.98
C LEU A 219 9.74 8.40 5.67
N ILE A 220 9.76 7.57 4.66
CA ILE A 220 11.00 7.01 4.09
C ILE A 220 11.17 7.44 2.64
N MET A 221 12.42 7.70 2.26
CA MET A 221 12.80 8.00 0.87
C MET A 221 13.64 6.86 0.33
N MET A 222 13.24 6.36 -0.84
CA MET A 222 13.97 5.28 -1.52
C MET A 222 14.66 5.80 -2.79
N HIS A 223 15.88 5.30 -3.02
CA HIS A 223 16.64 5.51 -4.25
C HIS A 223 17.47 4.28 -4.56
N ASP A 224 17.51 3.87 -5.83
CA ASP A 224 18.28 2.72 -6.33
C ASP A 224 18.20 1.46 -5.42
N GLY A 225 16.99 1.11 -5.02
CA GLY A 225 16.74 -0.08 -4.22
C GLY A 225 17.17 0.03 -2.75
N ARG A 226 17.48 1.21 -2.24
CA ARG A 226 17.90 1.46 -0.85
C ARG A 226 16.99 2.49 -0.19
N ILE A 227 16.88 2.43 1.13
CA ILE A 227 16.34 3.51 1.94
C ILE A 227 17.49 4.49 2.20
N ILE A 228 17.29 5.75 1.78
CA ILE A 228 18.34 6.80 1.84
C ILE A 228 18.04 7.88 2.86
N LEU A 229 16.77 7.97 3.30
CA LEU A 229 16.32 8.91 4.33
C LEU A 229 15.14 8.28 5.06
N GLU A 230 15.11 8.45 6.36
CA GLU A 230 13.99 8.14 7.22
C GLU A 230 13.73 9.34 8.12
N LEU A 231 12.48 9.78 8.22
CA LEU A 231 12.03 10.88 9.05
C LEU A 231 10.94 10.38 9.98
N ASP A 232 11.07 10.67 11.26
CA ASP A 232 10.01 10.50 12.25
C ASP A 232 9.00 11.67 12.22
N GLU A 233 8.02 11.65 13.11
CA GLU A 233 6.96 12.66 13.17
C GLU A 233 7.52 14.06 13.47
N GLN A 234 8.53 14.16 14.33
CA GLN A 234 9.15 15.44 14.71
C GLN A 234 9.99 15.99 13.56
N GLU A 235 10.74 15.13 12.90
CA GLU A 235 11.57 15.48 11.75
C GLU A 235 10.75 15.84 10.51
N LYS A 236 9.56 15.26 10.34
CA LYS A 236 8.58 15.65 9.30
C LYS A 236 8.00 17.03 9.56
N ALA A 237 7.78 17.38 10.83
CA ALA A 237 7.16 18.64 11.21
C ALA A 237 8.05 19.82 10.75
N GLY A 238 7.44 20.71 9.97
CA GLY A 238 8.14 21.87 9.42
C GLY A 238 8.92 21.64 8.12
N ARG A 239 9.00 20.41 7.61
CA ARG A 239 9.58 20.12 6.30
C ARG A 239 8.60 20.50 5.18
N THR A 240 9.18 20.97 4.09
CA THR A 240 8.46 21.31 2.85
C THR A 240 8.79 20.32 1.73
N PRO A 241 7.97 20.23 0.67
CA PRO A 241 8.33 19.44 -0.51
C PRO A 241 9.67 19.87 -1.13
N ALA A 242 10.04 21.16 -1.01
CA ALA A 242 11.33 21.66 -1.50
C ALA A 242 12.51 21.07 -0.71
N ASP A 243 12.36 20.88 0.60
CA ASP A 243 13.39 20.27 1.43
C ASP A 243 13.63 18.80 1.03
N LEU A 244 12.55 18.05 0.76
CA LEU A 244 12.64 16.66 0.26
C LEU A 244 13.33 16.59 -1.11
N LEU A 245 13.04 17.55 -2.01
CA LEU A 245 13.72 17.66 -3.31
C LEU A 245 15.20 17.98 -3.15
N ALA A 246 15.56 18.87 -2.22
CA ALA A 246 16.94 19.21 -1.93
C ALA A 246 17.73 18.00 -1.41
N GLU A 247 17.15 17.21 -0.51
CA GLU A 247 17.76 15.94 -0.04
C GLU A 247 17.96 14.96 -1.20
N PHE A 248 16.97 14.85 -2.09
CA PHE A 248 17.08 14.04 -3.31
C PHE A 248 18.22 14.50 -4.24
N GLY A 249 18.37 15.83 -4.37
CA GLY A 249 19.42 16.45 -5.18
C GLY A 249 20.83 16.18 -4.65
N LYS A 250 21.03 16.26 -3.32
CA LYS A 250 22.31 15.97 -2.66
C LYS A 250 22.77 14.54 -2.93
N ILE A 251 21.85 13.57 -2.85
CA ILE A 251 22.15 12.16 -3.04
C ILE A 251 22.47 11.85 -4.51
N LYS A 252 21.75 12.46 -5.47
CA LYS A 252 22.09 12.35 -6.89
C LYS A 252 23.45 12.95 -7.21
N GLY A 253 23.78 14.09 -6.64
CA GLY A 253 25.07 14.74 -6.78
C GLY A 253 26.23 13.89 -6.23
N ALA A 254 26.07 13.33 -5.03
CA ALA A 254 27.06 12.44 -4.41
C ALA A 254 27.29 11.15 -5.23
N VAL A 255 26.24 10.57 -5.81
CA VAL A 255 26.36 9.35 -6.66
C VAL A 255 27.05 9.67 -8.01
N VAL A 256 26.91 10.88 -8.54
CA VAL A 256 27.61 11.30 -9.76
C VAL A 256 29.09 11.55 -9.47
N ASP A 257 29.42 12.15 -8.33
CA ASP A 257 30.83 12.39 -7.94
C ASP A 257 31.57 11.05 -7.70
N ASP A 258 30.94 10.06 -7.03
CA ASP A 258 31.55 8.73 -6.83
C ASP A 258 31.80 7.99 -8.15
N LYS A 259 30.90 8.10 -9.13
CA LYS A 259 31.11 7.50 -10.46
C LYS A 259 32.17 8.21 -11.28
N THR A 260 32.35 9.49 -11.03
CA THR A 260 33.37 10.30 -11.77
C THR A 260 34.77 10.11 -11.17
N MET A 261 34.87 9.72 -9.88
CA MET A 261 36.16 9.40 -9.24
C MET A 261 36.67 7.98 -9.55
N LEU A 262 35.81 7.10 -10.10
CA LEU A 262 36.16 5.73 -10.44
C LEU A 262 36.36 5.50 -11.96
N SER A 263 36.31 6.55 -12.75
CA SER A 263 36.65 6.56 -14.18
C SER A 263 37.96 7.28 -14.43
#